data_961c071dc6362c930c9855ebb9491043
#
_entry.id   961c071dc6362c930c9855ebb9491043
#
_cell.length_a   1.000
_cell.length_b   1.000
_cell.length_c   1.000
_cell.angle_alpha   90.00
_cell.angle_beta   90.00
_cell.angle_gamma   90.00
#
_symmetry.space_group_name_H-M   'P 1'
#
loop_
_entity.id
_entity.type
_entity.pdbx_description
1 polymer ?
#
loop_
_entity_poly.entity_id
_entity_poly.type
_entity_poly.pdbx_seq_one_letter_code
_entity_poly.pdbx_strand_id
1 'polypeptide(L)'
;MAEKKMLVVIKSRPFTDLNYYEALRTAAGLWEHSVSVLWVGDGVYAALKDADRSITGKFLEDLPDLDAELYVDGEALRENGFAEEDLVDGVQLVDREAVKRLFESAEASLIF
;
A
#
# COMPACT_ATOMS: atom_id res chain seq x y z
N MET A 1 14.79 -18.85 9.43
CA MET A 1 14.94 -17.40 9.61
C MET A 1 13.64 -16.84 10.16
N ALA A 2 13.72 -15.96 11.17
CA ALA A 2 12.52 -15.41 11.79
C ALA A 2 11.78 -14.47 10.82
N GLU A 3 10.46 -14.64 10.71
CA GLU A 3 9.60 -13.76 9.97
C GLU A 3 9.50 -12.41 10.68
N LYS A 4 9.64 -11.33 9.93
CA LYS A 4 9.54 -9.97 10.46
C LYS A 4 8.29 -9.28 9.95
N LYS A 5 7.75 -8.37 10.74
CA LYS A 5 6.65 -7.50 10.31
C LYS A 5 7.24 -6.29 9.59
N MET A 6 6.99 -6.23 8.29
CA MET A 6 7.52 -5.18 7.41
C MET A 6 6.37 -4.31 6.94
N LEU A 7 6.55 -3.00 7.02
CA LEU A 7 5.58 -2.04 6.51
C LEU A 7 6.18 -1.30 5.31
N VAL A 8 5.51 -1.37 4.17
CA VAL A 8 5.88 -0.63 2.96
C VAL A 8 4.89 0.52 2.81
N VAL A 9 5.37 1.74 2.94
CA VAL A 9 4.55 2.95 2.90
C VAL A 9 4.73 3.65 1.57
N ILE A 10 3.63 3.95 0.89
CA ILE A 10 3.65 4.62 -0.40
C ILE A 10 2.98 5.99 -0.24
N LYS A 11 3.78 7.04 -0.25
CA LYS A 11 3.31 8.43 -0.14
C LYS A 11 3.47 9.20 -1.45
N SER A 12 4.25 8.68 -2.39
CA SER A 12 4.55 9.36 -3.64
C SER A 12 3.37 9.33 -4.58
N ARG A 13 3.16 10.45 -5.28
CA ARG A 13 2.16 10.52 -6.33
C ARG A 13 2.55 9.58 -7.46
N PRO A 14 1.65 8.68 -7.90
CA PRO A 14 1.95 7.80 -9.03
C PRO A 14 2.05 8.62 -10.34
N PHE A 15 2.67 8.02 -11.34
CA PHE A 15 2.78 8.54 -12.71
C PHE A 15 3.76 9.70 -12.90
N THR A 16 4.33 10.26 -11.82
CA THR A 16 5.35 11.31 -11.91
C THR A 16 6.77 10.76 -11.75
N ASP A 17 6.89 9.60 -11.09
CA ASP A 17 8.14 8.85 -10.95
C ASP A 17 7.78 7.37 -10.75
N LEU A 18 8.77 6.53 -10.47
CA LEU A 18 8.58 5.09 -10.30
C LEU A 18 8.60 4.63 -8.85
N ASN A 19 8.52 5.53 -7.88
CA ASN A 19 8.56 5.14 -6.46
C ASN A 19 7.41 4.18 -6.11
N TYR A 20 6.20 4.43 -6.61
CA TYR A 20 5.05 3.56 -6.35
C TYR A 20 5.27 2.16 -6.93
N TYR A 21 5.91 2.04 -8.08
CA TYR A 21 6.27 0.77 -8.70
C TYR A 21 7.34 0.05 -7.88
N GLU A 22 8.40 0.76 -7.50
CA GLU A 22 9.49 0.19 -6.70
C GLU A 22 8.99 -0.27 -5.32
N ALA A 23 8.04 0.45 -4.73
CA ALA A 23 7.43 0.06 -3.47
C ALA A 23 6.73 -1.30 -3.58
N LEU A 24 5.91 -1.50 -4.61
CA LEU A 24 5.18 -2.75 -4.82
C LEU A 24 6.13 -3.89 -5.18
N ARG A 25 7.14 -3.62 -5.97
CA ARG A 25 8.18 -4.60 -6.30
C ARG A 25 8.93 -5.05 -5.03
N THR A 26 9.27 -4.10 -4.17
CA THR A 26 9.92 -4.38 -2.89
C THR A 26 9.02 -5.21 -1.98
N ALA A 27 7.74 -4.85 -1.88
CA ALA A 27 6.77 -5.60 -1.08
C ALA A 27 6.66 -7.05 -1.55
N ALA A 28 6.57 -7.27 -2.85
CA ALA A 28 6.53 -8.62 -3.42
C ALA A 28 7.82 -9.40 -3.14
N GLY A 29 8.97 -8.71 -3.18
CA GLY A 29 10.26 -9.32 -2.89
C GLY A 29 10.47 -9.72 -1.43
N LEU A 30 9.66 -9.18 -0.53
CA LEU A 30 9.71 -9.49 0.91
C LEU A 30 8.75 -10.61 1.31
N TRP A 31 8.35 -11.46 0.38
CA TRP A 31 7.30 -12.46 0.58
C TRP A 31 7.57 -13.44 1.74
N GLU A 32 8.83 -13.58 2.16
CA GLU A 32 9.18 -14.43 3.31
C GLU A 32 8.83 -13.80 4.65
N HIS A 33 8.44 -12.53 4.64
CA HIS A 33 8.07 -11.79 5.85
C HIS A 33 6.58 -11.47 5.85
N SER A 34 6.09 -11.01 7.00
CA SER A 34 4.73 -10.49 7.11
C SER A 34 4.72 -9.05 6.59
N VAL A 35 4.17 -8.82 5.41
CA VAL A 35 4.23 -7.52 4.74
C VAL A 35 2.86 -6.86 4.76
N SER A 36 2.84 -5.59 5.15
CA SER A 36 1.69 -4.71 4.98
C SER A 36 2.08 -3.57 4.06
N VAL A 37 1.20 -3.23 3.12
CA VAL A 37 1.38 -2.08 2.23
C VAL A 37 0.38 -1.01 2.66
N LEU A 38 0.84 0.22 2.81
CA LEU A 38 0.00 1.34 3.24
C LEU A 38 0.17 2.52 2.28
N TRP A 39 -0.92 2.91 1.63
CA TRP A 39 -0.95 4.11 0.80
C TRP A 39 -1.40 5.30 1.64
N VAL A 40 -0.60 6.37 1.65
CA VAL A 40 -0.89 7.60 2.40
C VAL A 40 -0.74 8.81 1.48
N GLY A 41 -1.32 9.94 1.87
CA GLY A 41 -1.21 11.18 1.10
C GLY A 41 -1.57 10.97 -0.37
N ASP A 42 -0.76 11.51 -1.26
CA ASP A 42 -0.97 11.39 -2.71
C ASP A 42 -0.74 9.96 -3.24
N GLY A 43 -0.15 9.08 -2.44
CA GLY A 43 0.01 7.68 -2.82
C GLY A 43 -1.32 6.96 -3.03
N VAL A 44 -2.40 7.45 -2.43
CA VAL A 44 -3.73 6.81 -2.55
C VAL A 44 -4.23 6.71 -3.99
N TYR A 45 -3.76 7.58 -4.88
CA TYR A 45 -4.15 7.52 -6.30
C TYR A 45 -3.79 6.17 -6.94
N ALA A 46 -2.72 5.53 -6.50
CA ALA A 46 -2.28 4.26 -7.06
C ALA A 46 -3.17 3.07 -6.65
N ALA A 47 -3.99 3.25 -5.62
CA ALA A 47 -4.89 2.20 -5.12
C ALA A 47 -6.30 2.28 -5.73
N LEU A 48 -6.56 3.23 -6.63
CA LEU A 48 -7.88 3.41 -7.24
C LEU A 48 -8.11 2.42 -8.37
N LYS A 49 -9.36 1.95 -8.52
CA LYS A 49 -9.78 1.05 -9.60
C LYS A 49 -9.48 1.61 -10.99
N ASP A 50 -9.68 2.93 -11.14
CA ASP A 50 -9.57 3.61 -12.42
C ASP A 50 -8.16 4.15 -12.70
N ALA A 51 -7.21 3.89 -11.80
CA ALA A 51 -5.81 4.28 -12.02
C ALA A 51 -5.19 3.41 -13.12
N ASP A 52 -4.20 3.98 -13.81
CA ASP A 52 -3.40 3.23 -14.77
C ASP A 52 -2.56 2.19 -14.01
N ARG A 53 -2.84 0.90 -14.26
CA ARG A 53 -2.16 -0.23 -13.63
C ARG A 53 -1.35 -1.04 -14.62
N SER A 54 -0.94 -0.44 -15.71
CA SER A 54 -0.18 -1.15 -16.75
C SER A 54 1.13 -1.75 -16.24
N ILE A 55 1.77 -1.11 -15.26
CA ILE A 55 3.02 -1.63 -14.68
C ILE A 55 2.86 -2.16 -13.25
N THR A 56 1.75 -1.88 -12.58
CA THR A 56 1.54 -2.29 -11.17
C THR A 56 0.46 -3.34 -10.97
N GLY A 57 -0.39 -3.55 -11.96
CA GLY A 57 -1.55 -4.44 -11.82
C GLY A 57 -1.20 -5.84 -11.37
N LYS A 58 -0.11 -6.39 -11.89
CA LYS A 58 0.32 -7.73 -11.51
C LYS A 58 0.72 -7.81 -10.04
N PHE A 59 1.39 -6.80 -9.51
CA PHE A 59 1.75 -6.77 -8.10
C PHE A 59 0.51 -6.66 -7.22
N LEU A 60 -0.46 -5.85 -7.63
CA LEU A 60 -1.72 -5.71 -6.88
C LEU A 60 -2.51 -7.01 -6.84
N GLU A 61 -2.43 -7.82 -7.90
CA GLU A 61 -3.05 -9.15 -7.94
C GLU A 61 -2.27 -10.15 -7.10
N ASP A 62 -0.94 -10.14 -7.16
CA ASP A 62 -0.08 -11.15 -6.56
C ASP A 62 0.10 -10.97 -5.04
N LEU A 63 0.13 -9.71 -4.55
CA LEU A 63 0.40 -9.44 -3.15
C LEU A 63 -0.54 -10.16 -2.18
N PRO A 64 -1.87 -10.18 -2.38
CA PRO A 64 -2.75 -10.96 -1.51
C PRO A 64 -2.44 -12.45 -1.53
N ASP A 65 -2.02 -13.01 -2.67
CA ASP A 65 -1.63 -14.41 -2.79
C ASP A 65 -0.33 -14.72 -2.03
N LEU A 66 0.47 -13.69 -1.75
CA LEU A 66 1.67 -13.78 -0.91
C LEU A 66 1.39 -13.42 0.55
N ASP A 67 0.12 -13.39 0.94
CA ASP A 67 -0.37 -13.06 2.28
C ASP A 67 -0.04 -11.62 2.71
N ALA A 68 0.23 -10.73 1.78
CA ALA A 68 0.40 -9.31 2.08
C ALA A 68 -0.95 -8.65 2.36
N GLU A 69 -0.96 -7.74 3.31
CA GLU A 69 -2.15 -6.95 3.63
C GLU A 69 -2.02 -5.56 2.98
N LEU A 70 -3.11 -5.07 2.41
CA LEU A 70 -3.14 -3.80 1.68
C LEU A 70 -4.07 -2.82 2.39
N TYR A 71 -3.53 -1.64 2.74
CA TYR A 71 -4.26 -0.62 3.50
C TYR A 71 -4.16 0.75 2.83
N VAL A 72 -5.23 1.54 2.97
CA VAL A 72 -5.27 2.93 2.53
C VAL A 72 -5.68 3.80 3.71
N ASP A 73 -4.96 4.91 3.92
CA ASP A 73 -5.33 5.94 4.88
C ASP A 73 -6.64 6.59 4.41
N GLY A 74 -7.72 6.31 5.14
CA GLY A 74 -9.06 6.78 4.78
C GLY A 74 -9.21 8.29 4.78
N GLU A 75 -8.51 8.98 5.67
CA GLU A 75 -8.55 10.43 5.70
C GLU A 75 -7.89 11.03 4.45
N ALA A 76 -6.73 10.49 4.06
CA ALA A 76 -6.08 10.92 2.82
C ALA A 76 -6.94 10.64 1.59
N LEU A 77 -7.62 9.51 1.57
CA LEU A 77 -8.54 9.17 0.47
C LEU A 77 -9.66 10.22 0.36
N ARG A 78 -10.30 10.55 1.48
CA ARG A 78 -11.36 11.56 1.50
C ARG A 78 -10.87 12.95 1.14
N GLU A 79 -9.69 13.34 1.61
CA GLU A 79 -9.08 14.63 1.29
C GLU A 79 -8.83 14.78 -0.22
N ASN A 80 -8.60 13.67 -0.90
CA ASN A 80 -8.39 13.66 -2.35
C ASN A 80 -9.70 13.47 -3.13
N GLY A 81 -10.86 13.44 -2.45
CA GLY A 81 -12.16 13.42 -3.10
C GLY A 81 -12.67 12.03 -3.48
N PHE A 82 -12.11 10.97 -2.92
CA PHE A 82 -12.49 9.59 -3.24
C PHE A 82 -13.16 8.90 -2.07
N ALA A 83 -13.84 7.80 -2.36
CA ALA A 83 -14.53 6.97 -1.39
C ALA A 83 -14.02 5.52 -1.46
N GLU A 84 -14.40 4.71 -0.48
CA GLU A 84 -13.97 3.31 -0.40
C GLU A 84 -14.30 2.52 -1.66
N GLU A 85 -15.46 2.76 -2.27
CA GLU A 85 -15.87 2.08 -3.51
C GLU A 85 -14.98 2.38 -4.70
N ASP A 86 -14.14 3.41 -4.62
CA ASP A 86 -13.17 3.74 -5.69
C ASP A 86 -11.90 2.92 -5.61
N LEU A 87 -11.68 2.16 -4.54
CA LEU A 87 -10.47 1.39 -4.32
C LEU A 87 -10.51 0.04 -5.05
N VAL A 88 -9.33 -0.45 -5.44
CA VAL A 88 -9.20 -1.81 -5.97
C VAL A 88 -9.61 -2.82 -4.90
N ASP A 89 -10.09 -4.00 -5.33
CA ASP A 89 -10.49 -5.06 -4.41
C ASP A 89 -9.31 -5.51 -3.54
N GLY A 90 -9.61 -5.86 -2.30
CA GLY A 90 -8.60 -6.36 -1.36
C GLY A 90 -7.90 -5.29 -0.55
N VAL A 91 -8.15 -4.02 -0.83
CA VAL A 91 -7.58 -2.91 -0.05
C VAL A 91 -8.54 -2.53 1.07
N GLN A 92 -8.01 -2.43 2.29
CA GLN A 92 -8.79 -2.05 3.47
C GLN A 92 -8.59 -0.57 3.79
N LEU A 93 -9.70 0.11 4.08
CA LEU A 93 -9.69 1.49 4.52
C LEU A 93 -9.39 1.52 6.03
N VAL A 94 -8.45 2.35 6.45
CA VAL A 94 -8.09 2.47 7.87
C VAL A 94 -8.10 3.94 8.30
N ASP A 95 -8.38 4.15 9.59
CA ASP A 95 -8.33 5.50 10.16
C ASP A 95 -6.92 5.84 10.66
N ARG A 96 -6.72 7.07 11.12
CA ARG A 96 -5.41 7.54 11.58
C ARG A 96 -4.87 6.76 12.77
N GLU A 97 -5.73 6.28 13.66
CA GLU A 97 -5.32 5.43 14.77
C GLU A 97 -4.78 4.09 14.27
N ALA A 98 -5.44 3.49 13.28
CA ALA A 98 -4.96 2.25 12.67
C ALA A 98 -3.65 2.46 11.92
N VAL A 99 -3.49 3.58 11.23
CA VAL A 99 -2.22 3.94 10.58
C VAL A 99 -1.09 3.99 11.62
N LYS A 100 -1.33 4.65 12.74
CA LYS A 100 -0.36 4.73 13.83
C LYS A 100 0.02 3.35 14.34
N ARG A 101 -0.97 2.47 14.55
CA ARG A 101 -0.71 1.11 15.01
C ARG A 101 0.11 0.30 14.02
N LEU A 102 -0.11 0.49 12.72
CA LEU A 102 0.70 -0.17 11.70
C LEU A 102 2.17 0.21 11.82
N PHE A 103 2.47 1.50 11.99
CA PHE A 103 3.86 1.94 12.20
C PHE A 103 4.44 1.39 13.51
N GLU A 104 3.68 1.41 14.58
CA GLU A 104 4.15 0.95 15.89
C GLU A 104 4.44 -0.56 15.91
N SER A 105 3.64 -1.35 15.18
CA SER A 105 3.79 -2.82 15.18
C SER A 105 4.84 -3.31 14.19
N ALA A 106 5.25 -2.49 13.24
CA ALA A 106 6.24 -2.89 12.24
C ALA A 106 7.65 -2.92 12.85
N GLU A 107 8.40 -3.96 12.54
CA GLU A 107 9.82 -4.04 12.92
C GLU A 107 10.68 -3.15 12.03
N ALA A 108 10.26 -2.95 10.78
CA ALA A 108 10.91 -2.02 9.86
C ALA A 108 9.87 -1.41 8.94
N SER A 109 10.07 -0.14 8.57
CA SER A 109 9.21 0.58 7.65
C SER A 109 10.06 1.12 6.50
N LEU A 110 9.62 0.86 5.28
CA LEU A 110 10.24 1.37 4.05
C LEU A 110 9.29 2.37 3.42
N ILE A 111 9.75 3.59 3.23
CA ILE A 111 8.90 4.69 2.75
C ILE A 111 9.31 5.11 1.34
N PHE A 112 8.34 5.12 0.46
CA PHE A 112 8.53 5.46 -0.95
C PHE A 112 7.75 6.69 -1.36
#